data_72677e8cea6ce8edad14637cccf3c65a
#
_entry.id   72677e8cea6ce8edad14637cccf3c65a
#
_cell.length_a   1.000
_cell.length_b   1.000
_cell.length_c   1.000
_cell.angle_alpha   90.00
_cell.angle_beta   90.00
_cell.angle_gamma   90.00
#
_symmetry.space_group_name_H-M   'P 1'
#
loop_
_entity.id
_entity.type
_entity.pdbx_description
1 polymer ?
#
loop_
_entity_poly.entity_id
_entity_poly.type
_entity_poly.pdbx_seq_one_letter_code
_entity_poly.pdbx_strand_id
1 'polypeptide(L)'
;MNLIEPKFKLLVYDKKQFKDKDEANNNIALIKNRILDYPKECSIKEIAYYCTNGYPICFSYGIRNNRSSSKAYRDNNWREQQLIAIDIDNKDRQRYTTIDEAICLCKNNGITPSIVYTTLSSTDIINKYRII
;
A
#
# COMPACT_ATOMS: atom_id res chain seq x y z
N MET A 1 -11.01 30.10 3.14
CA MET A 1 -9.67 29.53 3.38
C MET A 1 -9.58 28.22 2.60
N ASN A 2 -8.84 28.20 1.51
CA ASN A 2 -8.62 26.95 0.78
C ASN A 2 -7.62 26.11 1.59
N LEU A 3 -8.14 25.12 2.33
CA LEU A 3 -7.29 24.13 2.98
C LEU A 3 -6.55 23.35 1.90
N ILE A 4 -5.25 23.56 1.82
CA ILE A 4 -4.40 22.76 0.91
C ILE A 4 -4.44 21.32 1.43
N GLU A 5 -4.99 20.41 0.62
CA GLU A 5 -5.05 19.00 0.96
C GLU A 5 -3.61 18.46 1.07
N PRO A 6 -3.24 17.82 2.20
CA PRO A 6 -1.89 17.29 2.37
C PRO A 6 -1.60 16.21 1.32
N LYS A 7 -0.38 16.23 0.79
CA LYS A 7 0.11 15.21 -0.14
C LYS A 7 1.26 14.44 0.47
N PHE A 8 1.30 13.15 0.14
CA PHE A 8 2.27 12.20 0.65
C PHE A 8 3.10 11.63 -0.49
N LYS A 9 4.40 11.49 -0.25
CA LYS A 9 5.34 10.90 -1.20
C LYS A 9 5.30 9.38 -1.10
N LEU A 10 5.12 8.71 -2.23
CA LEU A 10 5.08 7.26 -2.35
C LEU A 10 5.42 6.84 -3.78
N LEU A 11 5.48 5.52 -4.01
CA LEU A 11 5.70 4.98 -5.35
C LEU A 11 4.41 4.29 -5.80
N VAL A 12 3.95 4.61 -7.00
CA VAL A 12 2.75 3.99 -7.61
C VAL A 12 3.07 3.56 -9.02
N TYR A 13 3.00 2.26 -9.28
CA TYR A 13 3.09 1.75 -10.66
C TYR A 13 1.74 1.89 -11.36
N ASP A 14 1.50 3.05 -11.97
CA ASP A 14 0.22 3.43 -12.60
C ASP A 14 0.04 2.93 -14.04
N LYS A 15 0.90 2.04 -14.51
CA LYS A 15 0.86 1.50 -15.88
C LYS A 15 0.01 0.25 -16.02
N LYS A 16 -0.33 -0.40 -14.90
CA LYS A 16 -1.14 -1.61 -14.91
C LYS A 16 -1.91 -1.78 -13.60
N GLN A 17 -3.20 -2.10 -13.73
CA GLN A 17 -4.05 -2.58 -12.64
C GLN A 17 -4.01 -4.10 -12.60
N PHE A 18 -4.07 -4.68 -11.40
CA PHE A 18 -4.18 -6.12 -11.19
C PHE A 18 -5.57 -6.45 -10.65
N LYS A 19 -6.20 -7.45 -11.24
CA LYS A 19 -7.56 -7.89 -10.87
C LYS A 19 -7.54 -8.89 -9.73
N ASP A 20 -6.48 -9.68 -9.64
CA ASP A 20 -6.32 -10.72 -8.65
C ASP A 20 -4.86 -10.92 -8.26
N LYS A 21 -4.65 -11.77 -7.25
CA LYS A 21 -3.35 -12.06 -6.69
C LYS A 21 -2.43 -12.82 -7.67
N ASP A 22 -2.98 -13.70 -8.49
CA ASP A 22 -2.18 -14.52 -9.40
C ASP A 22 -1.60 -13.65 -10.52
N GLU A 23 -2.40 -12.74 -11.06
CA GLU A 23 -1.91 -11.73 -12.00
C GLU A 23 -0.82 -10.86 -11.38
N ALA A 24 -1.01 -10.41 -10.14
CA ALA A 24 -0.01 -9.61 -9.43
C ALA A 24 1.29 -10.40 -9.20
N ASN A 25 1.21 -11.66 -8.78
CA ASN A 25 2.37 -12.51 -8.53
C ASN A 25 3.17 -12.78 -9.81
N ASN A 26 2.50 -13.01 -10.93
CA ASN A 26 3.15 -13.22 -12.23
C ASN A 26 3.91 -11.97 -12.73
N ASN A 27 3.59 -10.79 -12.21
CA ASN A 27 4.22 -9.53 -12.58
C ASN A 27 5.11 -8.94 -11.48
N ILE A 28 5.29 -9.63 -10.36
CA ILE A 28 5.96 -9.05 -9.17
C ILE A 28 7.42 -8.64 -9.45
N ALA A 29 8.14 -9.39 -10.29
CA ALA A 29 9.51 -9.07 -10.66
C ALA A 29 9.57 -7.76 -11.47
N LEU A 30 8.64 -7.58 -12.41
CA LEU A 30 8.51 -6.36 -13.21
C LEU A 30 8.21 -5.16 -12.31
N ILE A 31 7.26 -5.32 -11.38
CA ILE A 31 6.87 -4.25 -10.46
C ILE A 31 8.06 -3.86 -9.58
N LYS A 32 8.70 -4.84 -8.93
CA LYS A 32 9.86 -4.58 -8.04
C LYS A 32 11.01 -3.88 -8.74
N ASN A 33 11.20 -4.15 -10.03
CA ASN A 33 12.28 -3.56 -10.81
C ASN A 33 11.94 -2.15 -11.32
N ARG A 34 10.67 -1.83 -11.47
CA ARG A 34 10.24 -0.58 -12.10
C ARG A 34 9.58 0.43 -11.18
N ILE A 35 9.04 0.02 -10.03
CA ILE A 35 8.24 0.91 -9.18
C ILE A 35 9.00 2.18 -8.73
N LEU A 36 10.33 2.11 -8.59
CA LEU A 36 11.18 3.27 -8.29
C LEU A 36 11.18 4.35 -9.39
N ASP A 37 10.75 4.01 -10.59
CA ASP A 37 10.68 4.96 -11.71
C ASP A 37 9.34 5.74 -11.70
N TYR A 38 8.47 5.48 -10.72
CA TYR A 38 7.13 6.06 -10.60
C TYR A 38 6.89 6.74 -9.24
N PRO A 39 7.72 7.73 -8.87
CA PRO A 39 7.48 8.53 -7.66
C PRO A 39 6.24 9.41 -7.88
N LYS A 40 5.44 9.55 -6.84
CA LYS A 40 4.25 10.42 -6.83
C LYS A 40 4.10 11.15 -5.52
N GLU A 41 3.46 12.31 -5.58
CA GLU A 41 2.88 13.01 -4.44
C GLU A 41 1.36 12.94 -4.56
N CYS A 42 0.72 12.20 -3.65
CA CYS A 42 -0.70 11.90 -3.72
C CYS A 42 -1.43 12.38 -2.47
N SER A 43 -2.64 12.89 -2.65
CA SER A 43 -3.60 13.07 -1.58
C SER A 43 -4.11 11.73 -1.05
N ILE A 44 -4.75 11.72 0.12
CA ILE A 44 -5.39 10.51 0.67
C ILE A 44 -6.44 9.94 -0.30
N LYS A 45 -7.19 10.79 -1.01
CA LYS A 45 -8.18 10.35 -2.00
C LYS A 45 -7.54 9.64 -3.19
N GLU A 46 -6.44 10.19 -3.71
CA GLU A 46 -5.69 9.56 -4.81
C GLU A 46 -5.08 8.23 -4.37
N ILE A 47 -4.55 8.15 -3.14
CA ILE A 47 -4.04 6.89 -2.58
C ILE A 47 -5.17 5.86 -2.46
N ALA A 48 -6.33 6.24 -1.94
CA ALA A 48 -7.49 5.36 -1.84
C ALA A 48 -7.92 4.85 -3.23
N TYR A 49 -7.94 5.72 -4.23
CA TYR A 49 -8.22 5.34 -5.62
C TYR A 49 -7.25 4.27 -6.12
N TYR A 50 -5.95 4.46 -5.95
CA TYR A 50 -4.95 3.47 -6.38
C TYR A 50 -5.08 2.15 -5.63
N CYS A 51 -5.30 2.19 -4.31
CA CYS A 51 -5.49 1.00 -3.48
C CYS A 51 -6.71 0.17 -3.92
N THR A 52 -7.84 0.83 -4.14
CA THR A 52 -9.11 0.15 -4.47
C THR A 52 -9.18 -0.33 -5.92
N ASN A 53 -8.36 0.22 -6.80
CA ASN A 53 -8.34 -0.14 -8.22
C ASN A 53 -7.19 -1.09 -8.59
N GLY A 54 -6.50 -1.68 -7.61
CA GLY A 54 -5.51 -2.74 -7.86
C GLY A 54 -4.20 -2.25 -8.46
N TYR A 55 -3.84 -0.99 -8.27
CA TYR A 55 -2.53 -0.49 -8.65
C TYR A 55 -1.47 -0.88 -7.62
N PRO A 56 -0.28 -1.35 -8.03
CA PRO A 56 0.83 -1.57 -7.12
C PRO A 56 1.28 -0.28 -6.45
N ILE A 57 1.31 -0.28 -5.12
CA ILE A 57 1.76 0.84 -4.29
C ILE A 57 2.88 0.39 -3.37
N CYS A 58 3.89 1.25 -3.21
CA CYS A 58 4.87 1.16 -2.15
C CYS A 58 4.80 2.45 -1.32
N PHE A 59 4.47 2.32 -0.04
CA PHE A 59 4.35 3.45 0.88
C PHE A 59 5.70 4.01 1.31
N SER A 60 6.79 3.27 1.10
CA SER A 60 8.14 3.81 1.21
C SER A 60 8.49 4.56 -0.06
N TYR A 61 8.92 5.82 0.10
CA TYR A 61 9.42 6.62 -1.00
C TYR A 61 10.91 6.37 -1.20
N GLY A 62 11.33 6.22 -2.44
CA GLY A 62 12.72 5.99 -2.80
C GLY A 62 13.06 6.57 -4.17
N ILE A 63 14.35 6.77 -4.38
CA ILE A 63 14.91 7.24 -5.66
C ILE A 63 15.99 6.25 -6.09
N ARG A 64 15.94 5.83 -7.35
CA ARG A 64 16.96 4.95 -7.92
C ARG A 64 18.31 5.66 -7.98
N ASN A 65 19.28 5.19 -7.20
CA ASN A 65 20.63 5.76 -7.18
C ASN A 65 21.53 5.25 -8.30
N ASN A 66 21.27 4.00 -8.78
CA ASN A 66 22.09 3.40 -9.82
C ASN A 66 21.22 2.53 -10.73
N ARG A 67 21.28 2.76 -12.03
CA ARG A 67 20.50 2.01 -13.03
C ARG A 67 20.85 0.51 -13.08
N SER A 68 22.01 0.12 -12.59
CA SER A 68 22.44 -1.28 -12.54
C SER A 68 21.88 -2.06 -11.35
N SER A 69 21.29 -1.43 -10.33
CA SER A 69 20.73 -2.12 -9.19
C SER A 69 19.28 -2.55 -9.50
N SER A 70 19.11 -3.81 -9.78
CA SER A 70 17.81 -4.42 -10.12
C SER A 70 16.83 -4.54 -8.94
N LYS A 71 17.20 -4.16 -7.72
CA LYS A 71 16.36 -4.32 -6.52
C LYS A 71 15.86 -2.99 -6.00
N ALA A 72 14.58 -2.72 -6.22
CA ALA A 72 13.89 -1.50 -5.82
C ALA A 72 13.94 -1.20 -4.31
N TYR A 73 14.07 -2.22 -3.47
CA TYR A 73 14.01 -2.14 -2.00
C TYR A 73 15.39 -2.24 -1.34
N ARG A 74 16.45 -1.81 -2.00
CA ARG A 74 17.76 -1.73 -1.32
C ARG A 74 17.82 -0.43 -0.50
N ASP A 75 18.46 -0.51 0.65
CA ASP A 75 18.66 0.59 1.61
C ASP A 75 19.18 1.88 0.93
N ASN A 76 19.98 1.74 -0.11
CA ASN A 76 20.51 2.87 -0.89
C ASN A 76 19.46 3.67 -1.67
N ASN A 77 18.30 3.09 -1.94
CA ASN A 77 17.22 3.75 -2.70
C ASN A 77 16.18 4.39 -1.79
N TRP A 78 16.04 3.92 -0.56
CA TRP A 78 15.09 4.46 0.40
C TRP A 78 15.40 5.92 0.76
N ARG A 79 14.38 6.73 0.90
CA ARG A 79 14.52 8.15 1.30
C ARG A 79 13.67 8.47 2.52
N GLU A 80 12.40 8.20 2.47
CA GLU A 80 11.45 8.54 3.52
C GLU A 80 10.22 7.64 3.50
N GLN A 81 9.49 7.62 4.59
CA GLN A 81 8.17 7.00 4.67
C GLN A 81 7.27 7.89 5.52
N GLN A 82 6.21 8.41 4.92
CA GLN A 82 5.27 9.34 5.54
C GLN A 82 3.97 8.66 5.98
N LEU A 83 3.69 7.48 5.47
CA LEU A 83 2.51 6.67 5.78
C LEU A 83 2.94 5.28 6.24
N ILE A 84 2.25 4.75 7.24
CA ILE A 84 2.44 3.38 7.72
C ILE A 84 1.26 2.56 7.22
N ALA A 85 1.55 1.41 6.62
CA ALA A 85 0.55 0.44 6.18
C ALA A 85 0.70 -0.84 7.00
N ILE A 86 -0.39 -1.28 7.61
CA ILE A 86 -0.45 -2.50 8.42
C ILE A 86 -1.31 -3.52 7.69
N ASP A 87 -0.72 -4.66 7.34
CA ASP A 87 -1.44 -5.79 6.74
C ASP A 87 -2.07 -6.65 7.83
N ILE A 88 -3.37 -6.85 7.75
CA ILE A 88 -4.11 -7.80 8.58
C ILE A 88 -4.40 -9.05 7.74
N ASP A 89 -3.72 -10.14 8.08
CA ASP A 89 -3.82 -11.42 7.38
C ASP A 89 -4.52 -12.46 8.27
N ASN A 90 -5.84 -12.53 8.19
CA ASN A 90 -6.71 -13.39 8.98
C ASN A 90 -6.62 -14.87 8.55
N LYS A 91 -5.43 -15.46 8.52
CA LYS A 91 -5.23 -16.88 8.17
C LYS A 91 -5.71 -17.82 9.27
N ASP A 92 -5.62 -17.38 10.51
CA ASP A 92 -5.99 -18.17 11.68
C ASP A 92 -7.39 -17.76 12.15
N ARG A 93 -8.35 -18.70 12.09
CA ARG A 93 -9.72 -18.47 12.55
C ARG A 93 -9.81 -18.18 14.05
N GLN A 94 -8.86 -18.63 14.85
CA GLN A 94 -8.84 -18.36 16.31
C GLN A 94 -8.37 -16.94 16.62
N ARG A 95 -7.69 -16.28 15.69
CA ARG A 95 -7.16 -14.92 15.82
C ARG A 95 -7.71 -13.98 14.74
N TYR A 96 -8.94 -14.25 14.33
CA TYR A 96 -9.60 -13.43 13.34
C TYR A 96 -9.94 -12.06 13.90
N THR A 97 -9.55 -11.01 13.22
CA THR A 97 -9.89 -9.62 13.55
C THR A 97 -10.70 -9.02 12.41
N THR A 98 -11.90 -8.58 12.70
CA THR A 98 -12.75 -7.86 11.73
C THR A 98 -12.22 -6.45 11.47
N ILE A 99 -12.65 -5.84 10.38
CA ILE A 99 -12.31 -4.44 10.06
C ILE A 99 -12.77 -3.50 11.19
N ASP A 100 -13.98 -3.69 11.70
CA ASP A 100 -14.54 -2.85 12.76
C ASP A 100 -13.77 -2.98 14.08
N GLU A 101 -13.39 -4.20 14.45
CA GLU A 101 -12.52 -4.46 15.62
C GLU A 101 -11.15 -3.80 15.47
N ALA A 102 -10.54 -3.91 14.29
CA ALA A 102 -9.24 -3.29 14.02
C ALA A 102 -9.32 -1.76 14.08
N ILE A 103 -10.37 -1.16 13.51
CA ILE A 103 -10.60 0.30 13.60
C ILE A 103 -10.81 0.72 15.05
N CYS A 104 -11.58 -0.06 15.82
CA CYS A 104 -11.80 0.20 17.24
C CYS A 104 -10.50 0.14 18.04
N LEU A 105 -9.67 -0.88 17.81
CA LEU A 105 -8.35 -1.01 18.43
C LEU A 105 -7.44 0.20 18.11
N CYS A 106 -7.41 0.63 16.85
CA CYS A 106 -6.66 1.83 16.46
C CYS A 106 -7.12 3.05 17.27
N LYS A 107 -8.43 3.32 17.29
CA LYS A 107 -9.01 4.47 18.00
C LYS A 107 -8.72 4.43 19.50
N ASN A 108 -8.85 3.26 20.14
CA ASN A 108 -8.55 3.07 21.56
C ASN A 108 -7.08 3.33 21.92
N ASN A 109 -6.19 3.24 20.93
CA ASN A 109 -4.76 3.55 21.06
C ASN A 109 -4.38 4.93 20.48
N GLY A 110 -5.37 5.82 20.24
CA GLY A 110 -5.12 7.17 19.75
C GLY A 110 -4.72 7.26 18.29
N ILE A 111 -4.96 6.20 17.50
CA ILE A 111 -4.64 6.14 16.07
C ILE A 111 -5.94 6.28 15.27
N THR A 112 -5.97 7.22 14.34
CA THR A 112 -7.09 7.36 13.40
C THR A 112 -6.65 6.87 12.03
N PRO A 113 -7.15 5.72 11.55
CA PRO A 113 -6.88 5.24 10.21
C PRO A 113 -7.39 6.21 9.15
N SER A 114 -6.59 6.47 8.12
CA SER A 114 -6.97 7.33 6.99
C SER A 114 -7.65 6.52 5.88
N ILE A 115 -7.22 5.28 5.68
CA ILE A 115 -7.75 4.36 4.66
C ILE A 115 -7.79 2.95 5.23
N VAL A 116 -8.87 2.22 4.96
CA VAL A 116 -8.97 0.77 5.18
C VAL A 116 -9.51 0.14 3.91
N TYR A 117 -8.84 -0.88 3.40
CA TYR A 117 -9.27 -1.56 2.17
C TYR A 117 -8.91 -3.04 2.17
N THR A 118 -9.72 -3.84 1.47
CA THR A 118 -9.44 -5.27 1.28
C THR A 118 -8.32 -5.46 0.25
N THR A 119 -7.42 -6.41 0.52
CA THR A 119 -6.33 -6.74 -0.40
C THR A 119 -6.79 -7.71 -1.49
N LEU A 120 -6.03 -7.84 -2.59
CA LEU A 120 -6.32 -8.80 -3.68
C LEU A 120 -6.41 -10.26 -3.24
N SER A 121 -5.90 -10.60 -2.06
CA SER A 121 -5.97 -11.94 -1.47
C SER A 121 -7.14 -12.13 -0.51
N SER A 122 -8.00 -11.14 -0.35
CA SER A 122 -9.22 -11.25 0.45
C SER A 122 -10.26 -12.12 -0.26
N THR A 123 -10.99 -12.91 0.53
CA THR A 123 -12.12 -13.72 0.06
C THR A 123 -13.31 -13.48 0.97
N ASP A 124 -14.50 -13.93 0.57
CA ASP A 124 -15.73 -13.83 1.39
C ASP A 124 -15.63 -14.58 2.73
N ILE A 125 -14.72 -15.58 2.81
CA ILE A 125 -14.53 -16.41 4.00
C ILE A 125 -13.38 -15.88 4.85
N ILE A 126 -12.33 -15.33 4.23
CA ILE A 126 -11.12 -14.86 4.89
C ILE A 126 -10.86 -13.42 4.44
N ASN A 127 -11.25 -12.47 5.27
CA ASN A 127 -10.97 -11.07 5.03
C ASN A 127 -9.49 -10.77 5.28
N LYS A 128 -8.83 -10.28 4.24
CA LYS A 128 -7.48 -9.73 4.32
C LYS A 128 -7.56 -8.27 3.91
N TYR A 129 -7.08 -7.41 4.78
CA TYR A 129 -7.20 -5.97 4.58
C TYR A 129 -5.95 -5.24 5.05
N ARG A 130 -5.83 -4.00 4.63
CA ARG A 130 -4.75 -3.10 5.03
C ARG A 130 -5.32 -1.84 5.64
N ILE A 131 -4.64 -1.36 6.67
CA ILE A 131 -4.93 -0.11 7.39
C ILE A 131 -3.76 0.86 7.11
N ILE A 132 -4.10 2.11 6.75
CA ILE A 132 -3.15 3.20 6.51
C ILE A 132 -3.53 4.38 7.39
#